data_f4d9526812725ace9f2e4a310146a51a
#
_entry.id   f4d9526812725ace9f2e4a310146a51a
#
_cell.length_a   1.000
_cell.length_b   1.000
_cell.length_c   1.000
_cell.angle_alpha   90.00
_cell.angle_beta   90.00
_cell.angle_gamma   90.00
#
_symmetry.space_group_name_H-M   'P 1'
#
loop_
_entity.id
_entity.type
_entity.pdbx_description
1 polymer ?
#
loop_
_entity_poly.entity_id
_entity_poly.type
_entity_poly.pdbx_seq_one_letter_code
_entity_poly.pdbx_strand_id
1 'polypeptide(L)'
;MKKAGLLLMSLALSTTLWAESPEKKGLDVINRSTAEAHIGFLANDDLEGREAGFRGGRIAGDYIVANLKSLGIDPVGDSYYHPFEAYHMERQKRGARWQVHPDSVAAIKQTGVFQKLSLNNILGKIEGKNPSEIVIVGAHYDHLGIDPMLDGDQIYNGADDNASGVSAVLQIARAFLATGQQPERTVIFAFWDGEEKGLLGSKAFVQSFPEIKNVKGYLNFDMIGRNNNEAKPTHVVYFYTEAHPAFGNWLKNDIKKYNLNLAPDYRPWDNPVGGSDNGSFAKIGIPIIWYHTDGHPDYHQPGDHTGRINWDKVVNITKASFLNMWNMANEKEF
;
A
#
# COMPACT_ATOMS: atom_id res chain seq x y z
N MET A 1 72.63 -22.85 34.28
CA MET A 1 71.42 -23.33 33.63
C MET A 1 70.33 -22.27 33.76
N LYS A 2 70.08 -21.47 32.70
CA LYS A 2 69.05 -20.42 32.69
C LYS A 2 67.81 -20.98 31.99
N LYS A 3 66.67 -21.07 32.69
CA LYS A 3 65.34 -21.45 32.10
C LYS A 3 64.75 -20.21 31.46
N ALA A 4 64.58 -20.25 30.14
CA ALA A 4 63.82 -19.27 29.42
C ALA A 4 62.32 -19.66 29.49
N GLY A 5 61.50 -18.80 30.10
CA GLY A 5 60.05 -18.95 30.11
C GLY A 5 59.47 -18.33 28.83
N LEU A 6 58.78 -19.15 28.05
CA LEU A 6 58.05 -18.74 26.85
C LEU A 6 56.67 -18.19 27.28
N LEU A 7 56.43 -16.89 27.14
CA LEU A 7 55.15 -16.26 27.42
C LEU A 7 54.31 -16.35 26.15
N LEU A 8 53.34 -17.25 26.10
CA LEU A 8 52.32 -17.32 25.03
C LEU A 8 51.29 -16.21 25.27
N MET A 9 51.34 -15.17 24.48
CA MET A 9 50.34 -14.11 24.44
C MET A 9 49.19 -14.55 23.50
N SER A 10 48.10 -15.02 24.08
CA SER A 10 46.90 -15.36 23.33
C SER A 10 46.17 -14.06 22.93
N LEU A 11 46.22 -13.73 21.62
CA LEU A 11 45.47 -12.66 21.02
C LEU A 11 44.00 -13.15 20.88
N ALA A 12 43.12 -12.74 21.79
CA ALA A 12 41.69 -12.92 21.63
C ALA A 12 41.17 -11.90 20.58
N LEU A 13 40.98 -12.35 19.34
CA LEU A 13 40.21 -11.60 18.36
C LEU A 13 38.75 -11.54 18.82
N SER A 14 38.35 -10.47 19.45
CA SER A 14 36.96 -10.14 19.68
C SER A 14 36.34 -9.68 18.34
N THR A 15 35.74 -10.61 17.60
CA THR A 15 34.86 -10.28 16.51
C THR A 15 33.58 -9.67 17.11
N THR A 16 33.52 -8.34 17.16
CA THR A 16 32.27 -7.64 17.40
C THR A 16 31.36 -7.94 16.20
N LEU A 17 30.46 -8.90 16.34
CA LEU A 17 29.32 -9.07 15.46
C LEU A 17 28.48 -7.79 15.60
N TRP A 18 28.61 -6.87 14.67
CA TRP A 18 27.71 -5.72 14.58
C TRP A 18 26.32 -6.29 14.29
N ALA A 19 25.42 -6.17 15.25
CA ALA A 19 24.02 -6.56 15.04
C ALA A 19 23.47 -5.72 13.88
N GLU A 20 22.91 -6.39 12.91
CA GLU A 20 22.28 -5.75 11.74
C GLU A 20 21.15 -4.83 12.21
N SER A 21 21.04 -3.62 11.61
CA SER A 21 19.99 -2.67 11.99
C SER A 21 18.60 -3.23 11.69
N PRO A 22 17.57 -2.84 12.46
CA PRO A 22 16.20 -3.29 12.24
C PRO A 22 15.72 -3.02 10.81
N GLU A 23 16.03 -1.83 10.28
CA GLU A 23 15.64 -1.45 8.91
C GLU A 23 16.29 -2.38 7.88
N LYS A 24 17.56 -2.74 8.08
CA LYS A 24 18.26 -3.63 7.15
C LYS A 24 17.63 -5.01 7.11
N LYS A 25 17.24 -5.57 8.26
CA LYS A 25 16.51 -6.84 8.33
C LYS A 25 15.17 -6.76 7.59
N GLY A 26 14.45 -5.64 7.72
CA GLY A 26 13.22 -5.41 6.99
C GLY A 26 13.45 -5.34 5.47
N LEU A 27 14.48 -4.61 5.03
CA LEU A 27 14.83 -4.48 3.61
C LEU A 27 15.19 -5.82 2.96
N ASP A 28 15.85 -6.73 3.71
CA ASP A 28 16.35 -8.01 3.17
C ASP A 28 15.23 -9.01 2.84
N VAL A 29 14.05 -8.86 3.45
CA VAL A 29 12.89 -9.72 3.13
C VAL A 29 12.02 -9.20 1.99
N ILE A 30 12.24 -7.95 1.53
CA ILE A 30 11.57 -7.37 0.37
C ILE A 30 12.30 -7.81 -0.89
N ASN A 31 11.63 -8.61 -1.72
CA ASN A 31 12.28 -9.21 -2.87
C ASN A 31 11.33 -9.44 -4.06
N ARG A 32 11.94 -9.67 -5.22
CA ARG A 32 11.25 -9.86 -6.49
C ARG A 32 10.35 -11.10 -6.50
N SER A 33 10.82 -12.25 -6.00
CA SER A 33 10.03 -13.48 -6.08
C SER A 33 8.73 -13.40 -5.29
N THR A 34 8.73 -12.66 -4.17
CA THR A 34 7.52 -12.39 -3.39
C THR A 34 6.60 -11.41 -4.15
N ALA A 35 7.15 -10.39 -4.81
CA ALA A 35 6.37 -9.49 -5.65
C ALA A 35 5.70 -10.24 -6.81
N GLU A 36 6.47 -11.08 -7.52
CA GLU A 36 5.95 -11.91 -8.62
C GLU A 36 4.83 -12.84 -8.15
N ALA A 37 4.95 -13.45 -6.98
CA ALA A 37 3.92 -14.33 -6.44
C ALA A 37 2.62 -13.57 -6.12
N HIS A 38 2.69 -12.41 -5.48
CA HIS A 38 1.50 -11.61 -5.14
C HIS A 38 0.85 -11.02 -6.37
N ILE A 39 1.62 -10.34 -7.24
CA ILE A 39 1.08 -9.71 -8.44
C ILE A 39 0.57 -10.77 -9.41
N GLY A 40 1.31 -11.88 -9.60
CA GLY A 40 0.91 -12.98 -10.46
C GLY A 40 -0.41 -13.64 -10.04
N PHE A 41 -0.65 -13.78 -8.74
CA PHE A 41 -1.94 -14.27 -8.25
C PHE A 41 -3.05 -13.25 -8.47
N LEU A 42 -2.85 -12.00 -8.04
CA LEU A 42 -3.89 -10.96 -8.08
C LEU A 42 -4.27 -10.57 -9.51
N ALA A 43 -3.33 -10.59 -10.43
CA ALA A 43 -3.57 -10.27 -11.84
C ALA A 43 -3.85 -11.52 -12.72
N ASN A 44 -4.27 -12.64 -12.10
CA ASN A 44 -4.64 -13.84 -12.83
C ASN A 44 -6.06 -13.72 -13.39
N ASP A 45 -6.31 -14.30 -14.58
CA ASP A 45 -7.61 -14.30 -15.24
C ASP A 45 -8.73 -14.90 -14.37
N ASP A 46 -8.40 -15.89 -13.52
CA ASP A 46 -9.35 -16.52 -12.60
C ASP A 46 -9.95 -15.54 -11.57
N LEU A 47 -9.33 -14.38 -11.38
CA LEU A 47 -9.85 -13.31 -10.54
C LEU A 47 -10.77 -12.35 -11.30
N GLU A 48 -11.05 -12.62 -12.58
CA GLU A 48 -12.07 -11.89 -13.35
C GLU A 48 -11.91 -10.36 -13.27
N GLY A 49 -10.64 -9.87 -13.23
CA GLY A 49 -10.33 -8.45 -13.09
C GLY A 49 -10.74 -7.84 -11.75
N ARG A 50 -10.93 -8.62 -10.70
CA ARG A 50 -11.15 -8.20 -9.29
C ARG A 50 -12.22 -7.12 -9.08
N GLU A 51 -13.30 -7.10 -9.89
CA GLU A 51 -14.31 -6.06 -9.77
C GLU A 51 -14.90 -5.99 -8.36
N ALA A 52 -15.00 -4.77 -7.81
CA ALA A 52 -15.55 -4.47 -6.50
C ALA A 52 -17.00 -5.00 -6.34
N GLY A 53 -17.21 -5.81 -5.29
CA GLY A 53 -18.52 -6.43 -5.01
C GLY A 53 -18.80 -7.72 -5.78
N PHE A 54 -17.92 -8.14 -6.70
CA PHE A 54 -18.05 -9.37 -7.50
C PHE A 54 -17.13 -10.50 -7.01
N ARG A 55 -17.20 -11.66 -7.68
CA ARG A 55 -16.51 -12.88 -7.25
C ARG A 55 -14.98 -12.69 -7.19
N GLY A 56 -14.39 -12.13 -8.22
CA GLY A 56 -12.95 -11.95 -8.32
C GLY A 56 -12.40 -11.02 -7.22
N GLY A 57 -13.10 -9.90 -6.94
CA GLY A 57 -12.76 -9.01 -5.83
C GLY A 57 -12.81 -9.71 -4.47
N ARG A 58 -13.82 -10.57 -4.22
CA ARG A 58 -13.89 -11.35 -2.97
C ARG A 58 -12.73 -12.34 -2.85
N ILE A 59 -12.34 -13.04 -3.93
CA ILE A 59 -11.19 -13.96 -3.92
C ILE A 59 -9.90 -13.21 -3.64
N ALA A 60 -9.72 -12.01 -4.23
CA ALA A 60 -8.58 -11.14 -3.94
C ALA A 60 -8.54 -10.74 -2.45
N GLY A 61 -9.70 -10.39 -1.87
CA GLY A 61 -9.82 -10.10 -0.44
C GLY A 61 -9.46 -11.30 0.44
N ASP A 62 -9.97 -12.48 0.14
CA ASP A 62 -9.66 -13.72 0.87
C ASP A 62 -8.17 -14.06 0.78
N TYR A 63 -7.53 -13.84 -0.37
CA TYR A 63 -6.09 -13.99 -0.55
C TYR A 63 -5.29 -13.06 0.36
N ILE A 64 -5.67 -11.78 0.42
CA ILE A 64 -5.02 -10.80 1.28
C ILE A 64 -5.13 -11.21 2.76
N VAL A 65 -6.33 -11.58 3.21
CA VAL A 65 -6.56 -12.05 4.60
C VAL A 65 -5.75 -13.30 4.91
N ALA A 66 -5.66 -14.26 3.97
CA ALA A 66 -4.85 -15.46 4.15
C ALA A 66 -3.35 -15.12 4.34
N ASN A 67 -2.82 -14.14 3.57
CA ASN A 67 -1.45 -13.68 3.71
C ASN A 67 -1.22 -12.98 5.07
N LEU A 68 -2.11 -12.06 5.49
CA LEU A 68 -2.00 -11.41 6.81
C LEU A 68 -1.99 -12.43 7.95
N LYS A 69 -2.89 -13.41 7.91
CA LYS A 69 -2.94 -14.51 8.89
C LYS A 69 -1.66 -15.35 8.88
N SER A 70 -1.13 -15.69 7.71
CA SER A 70 0.09 -16.49 7.58
C SER A 70 1.32 -15.78 8.14
N LEU A 71 1.32 -14.45 8.10
CA LEU A 71 2.36 -13.61 8.69
C LEU A 71 2.17 -13.43 10.21
N GLY A 72 1.02 -13.74 10.77
CA GLY A 72 0.71 -13.47 12.18
C GLY A 72 0.40 -11.99 12.44
N ILE A 73 -0.05 -11.25 11.43
CA ILE A 73 -0.54 -9.88 11.58
C ILE A 73 -1.94 -9.94 12.21
N ASP A 74 -2.19 -9.16 13.26
CA ASP A 74 -3.49 -9.12 13.91
C ASP A 74 -4.53 -8.32 13.11
N PRO A 75 -5.84 -8.64 13.23
CA PRO A 75 -6.87 -7.79 12.64
C PRO A 75 -7.00 -6.45 13.38
N VAL A 76 -7.58 -5.46 12.73
CA VAL A 76 -8.06 -4.24 13.40
C VAL A 76 -9.45 -4.52 13.97
N GLY A 77 -9.59 -4.52 15.29
CA GLY A 77 -10.80 -5.02 15.98
C GLY A 77 -10.91 -6.55 15.92
N ASP A 78 -12.12 -7.08 15.74
CA ASP A 78 -12.38 -8.52 15.82
C ASP A 78 -12.28 -9.25 14.48
N SER A 79 -12.10 -8.52 13.37
CA SER A 79 -12.08 -9.05 12.00
C SER A 79 -11.11 -8.30 11.10
N TYR A 80 -10.54 -9.01 10.11
CA TYR A 80 -9.81 -8.37 9.02
C TYR A 80 -10.76 -7.66 8.05
N TYR A 81 -11.99 -8.16 7.91
CA TYR A 81 -12.99 -7.59 7.03
C TYR A 81 -13.75 -6.47 7.73
N HIS A 82 -13.76 -5.30 7.10
CA HIS A 82 -14.50 -4.12 7.53
C HIS A 82 -15.60 -3.81 6.49
N PRO A 83 -16.80 -4.42 6.66
CA PRO A 83 -17.87 -4.32 5.68
C PRO A 83 -18.45 -2.91 5.62
N PHE A 84 -18.78 -2.50 4.40
CA PHE A 84 -19.54 -1.27 4.14
C PHE A 84 -20.42 -1.43 2.91
N GLU A 85 -21.36 -0.52 2.74
CA GLU A 85 -22.29 -0.54 1.62
C GLU A 85 -22.16 0.75 0.80
N ALA A 86 -22.15 0.59 -0.52
CA ALA A 86 -22.23 1.69 -1.46
C ALA A 86 -23.54 1.67 -2.21
N TYR A 87 -24.05 2.86 -2.53
CA TYR A 87 -25.36 3.03 -3.18
C TYR A 87 -25.25 3.89 -4.42
N HIS A 88 -26.05 3.55 -5.44
CA HIS A 88 -26.12 4.27 -6.71
C HIS A 88 -27.58 4.40 -7.15
N MET A 89 -27.99 5.59 -7.65
CA MET A 89 -29.33 5.78 -8.19
C MET A 89 -29.44 5.21 -9.61
N GLU A 90 -30.43 4.38 -9.87
CA GLU A 90 -30.62 3.70 -11.16
C GLU A 90 -30.92 4.63 -12.34
N ARG A 91 -31.45 5.84 -12.08
CA ARG A 91 -31.87 6.82 -13.10
C ARG A 91 -31.08 8.12 -13.08
N GLN A 92 -29.82 8.11 -12.70
CA GLN A 92 -29.04 9.33 -12.77
C GLN A 92 -28.44 9.57 -14.16
N LYS A 93 -28.26 10.88 -14.47
CA LYS A 93 -27.56 11.34 -15.68
C LYS A 93 -26.18 10.70 -15.77
N ARG A 94 -25.70 10.55 -17.03
CA ARG A 94 -24.33 10.12 -17.33
C ARG A 94 -23.32 10.72 -16.35
N GLY A 95 -22.59 9.89 -15.59
CA GLY A 95 -21.58 10.33 -14.61
C GLY A 95 -22.03 10.28 -13.14
N ALA A 96 -23.18 9.69 -12.81
CA ALA A 96 -23.54 9.41 -11.42
C ALA A 96 -22.54 8.44 -10.80
N ARG A 97 -22.06 8.79 -9.59
CA ARG A 97 -21.06 8.00 -8.87
C ARG A 97 -21.71 7.23 -7.72
N TRP A 98 -21.16 6.08 -7.41
CA TRP A 98 -21.45 5.36 -6.18
C TRP A 98 -21.22 6.24 -4.95
N GLN A 99 -22.05 6.11 -3.92
CA GLN A 99 -22.03 6.93 -2.72
C GLN A 99 -21.91 6.07 -1.46
N VAL A 100 -21.09 6.51 -0.53
CA VAL A 100 -20.94 5.94 0.81
C VAL A 100 -21.22 6.96 1.92
N HIS A 101 -21.31 8.26 1.59
CA HIS A 101 -21.60 9.30 2.57
C HIS A 101 -23.03 9.15 3.09
N PRO A 102 -23.26 9.16 4.42
CA PRO A 102 -24.57 8.90 5.03
C PRO A 102 -25.71 9.74 4.47
N ASP A 103 -25.50 11.06 4.30
CA ASP A 103 -26.55 11.95 3.76
C ASP A 103 -26.91 11.61 2.30
N SER A 104 -25.90 11.35 1.48
CA SER A 104 -26.11 10.94 0.08
C SER A 104 -26.82 9.60 -0.01
N VAL A 105 -26.43 8.66 0.83
CA VAL A 105 -27.06 7.33 0.92
C VAL A 105 -28.52 7.45 1.38
N ALA A 106 -28.80 8.28 2.39
CA ALA A 106 -30.16 8.54 2.84
C ALA A 106 -31.04 9.12 1.73
N ALA A 107 -30.54 10.11 0.98
CA ALA A 107 -31.22 10.69 -0.16
C ALA A 107 -31.50 9.66 -1.27
N ILE A 108 -30.53 8.81 -1.58
CA ILE A 108 -30.68 7.72 -2.57
C ILE A 108 -31.75 6.73 -2.13
N LYS A 109 -31.72 6.28 -0.87
CA LYS A 109 -32.71 5.32 -0.33
C LYS A 109 -34.14 5.87 -0.37
N GLN A 110 -34.34 7.17 -0.20
CA GLN A 110 -35.66 7.82 -0.30
C GLN A 110 -36.26 7.74 -1.70
N THR A 111 -35.47 7.55 -2.75
CA THR A 111 -36.00 7.40 -4.12
C THR A 111 -36.74 6.07 -4.34
N GLY A 112 -36.50 5.07 -3.50
CA GLY A 112 -37.05 3.73 -3.60
C GLY A 112 -36.49 2.87 -4.75
N VAL A 113 -35.64 3.43 -5.62
CA VAL A 113 -35.05 2.73 -6.78
C VAL A 113 -33.54 3.01 -6.81
N PHE A 114 -32.76 2.02 -6.39
CA PHE A 114 -31.30 2.15 -6.30
C PHE A 114 -30.61 0.78 -6.45
N GLN A 115 -29.35 0.84 -6.82
CA GLN A 115 -28.42 -0.29 -6.76
C GLN A 115 -27.61 -0.22 -5.47
N LYS A 116 -27.23 -1.40 -4.96
CA LYS A 116 -26.39 -1.55 -3.75
C LYS A 116 -25.26 -2.50 -4.02
N LEU A 117 -24.06 -2.14 -3.54
CA LEU A 117 -22.88 -3.01 -3.46
C LEU A 117 -22.54 -3.25 -2.00
N SER A 118 -22.22 -4.50 -1.66
CA SER A 118 -21.65 -4.88 -0.37
C SER A 118 -20.15 -5.10 -0.57
N LEU A 119 -19.32 -4.32 0.11
CA LEU A 119 -17.90 -4.19 -0.07
C LEU A 119 -17.17 -4.42 1.26
N ASN A 120 -15.87 -4.72 1.21
CA ASN A 120 -15.07 -4.96 2.40
C ASN A 120 -13.70 -4.31 2.28
N ASN A 121 -13.39 -3.33 3.12
CA ASN A 121 -11.99 -3.02 3.36
C ASN A 121 -11.34 -4.15 4.16
N ILE A 122 -10.06 -4.38 3.97
CA ILE A 122 -9.31 -5.37 4.72
C ILE A 122 -8.22 -4.65 5.50
N LEU A 123 -8.20 -4.87 6.82
CA LEU A 123 -7.28 -4.18 7.72
C LEU A 123 -6.55 -5.18 8.62
N GLY A 124 -5.23 -5.09 8.62
CA GLY A 124 -4.37 -5.76 9.58
C GLY A 124 -3.51 -4.75 10.34
N LYS A 125 -3.02 -5.09 11.53
CA LYS A 125 -2.17 -4.19 12.32
C LYS A 125 -0.99 -4.89 12.98
N ILE A 126 0.07 -4.11 13.21
CA ILE A 126 1.07 -4.36 14.24
C ILE A 126 0.88 -3.27 15.29
N GLU A 127 0.57 -3.68 16.53
CA GLU A 127 0.35 -2.76 17.63
C GLU A 127 1.66 -2.08 18.03
N GLY A 128 1.63 -0.77 18.17
CA GLY A 128 2.77 0.04 18.62
C GLY A 128 2.89 0.08 20.14
N LYS A 129 4.03 0.56 20.63
CA LYS A 129 4.21 0.83 22.07
C LYS A 129 3.28 1.93 22.58
N ASN A 130 2.95 2.90 21.69
CA ASN A 130 1.92 3.91 21.90
C ASN A 130 0.71 3.62 20.98
N PRO A 131 -0.26 2.83 21.44
CA PRO A 131 -1.41 2.46 20.61
C PRO A 131 -2.37 3.62 20.29
N SER A 132 -2.23 4.75 20.99
CA SER A 132 -3.03 5.96 20.71
C SER A 132 -2.54 6.76 19.51
N GLU A 133 -1.42 6.40 18.90
CA GLU A 133 -0.93 6.97 17.66
C GLU A 133 -0.86 5.90 16.57
N ILE A 134 -1.38 6.23 15.39
CA ILE A 134 -1.56 5.30 14.29
C ILE A 134 -0.92 5.87 13.04
N VAL A 135 -0.25 5.02 12.27
CA VAL A 135 0.16 5.30 10.89
C VAL A 135 -0.37 4.21 9.98
N ILE A 136 -0.74 4.57 8.75
CA ILE A 136 -1.41 3.65 7.84
C ILE A 136 -0.62 3.58 6.53
N VAL A 137 -0.48 2.37 5.99
CA VAL A 137 -0.05 2.14 4.62
C VAL A 137 -1.14 1.38 3.88
N GLY A 138 -1.47 1.81 2.65
CA GLY A 138 -2.57 1.18 1.93
C GLY A 138 -2.46 1.21 0.43
N ALA A 139 -3.28 0.34 -0.20
CA ALA A 139 -3.51 0.24 -1.62
C ALA A 139 -4.92 -0.30 -1.85
N HIS A 140 -5.57 0.06 -2.95
CA HIS A 140 -6.82 -0.61 -3.32
C HIS A 140 -6.53 -1.98 -3.95
N TYR A 141 -7.49 -2.90 -3.82
CA TYR A 141 -7.33 -4.25 -4.35
C TYR A 141 -8.35 -4.64 -5.42
N ASP A 142 -9.40 -3.83 -5.58
CA ASP A 142 -10.34 -3.96 -6.69
C ASP A 142 -9.74 -3.47 -8.01
N HIS A 143 -10.39 -3.85 -9.12
CA HIS A 143 -10.11 -3.30 -10.43
C HIS A 143 -11.38 -3.35 -11.30
N LEU A 144 -11.25 -3.22 -12.62
CA LEU A 144 -12.37 -2.93 -13.51
C LEU A 144 -13.24 -4.13 -13.90
N GLY A 145 -12.79 -5.37 -13.66
CA GLY A 145 -13.57 -6.56 -13.97
C GLY A 145 -13.40 -7.05 -15.42
N ILE A 146 -14.51 -7.45 -16.03
CA ILE A 146 -14.57 -7.97 -17.40
C ILE A 146 -15.48 -7.08 -18.25
N ASP A 147 -15.04 -6.69 -19.44
CA ASP A 147 -15.89 -6.05 -20.43
C ASP A 147 -16.16 -7.02 -21.61
N PRO A 148 -17.35 -7.66 -21.65
CA PRO A 148 -17.69 -8.62 -22.69
C PRO A 148 -17.93 -7.98 -24.07
N MET A 149 -17.86 -6.66 -24.17
CA MET A 149 -18.04 -5.93 -25.44
C MET A 149 -16.72 -5.71 -26.18
N LEU A 150 -15.58 -6.04 -25.55
CA LEU A 150 -14.27 -5.95 -26.18
C LEU A 150 -14.00 -7.16 -27.08
N ASP A 151 -13.35 -6.91 -28.21
CA ASP A 151 -12.78 -7.96 -29.03
C ASP A 151 -11.43 -8.40 -28.47
N GLY A 152 -11.17 -9.71 -28.41
CA GLY A 152 -9.90 -10.28 -27.91
C GLY A 152 -9.90 -10.39 -26.39
N ASP A 153 -8.93 -9.76 -25.74
CA ASP A 153 -8.80 -9.76 -24.28
C ASP A 153 -9.84 -8.86 -23.65
N GLN A 154 -10.64 -9.44 -22.75
CA GLN A 154 -11.80 -8.80 -22.09
C GLN A 154 -11.59 -8.59 -20.59
N ILE A 155 -10.49 -9.14 -20.04
CA ILE A 155 -10.23 -9.13 -18.60
C ILE A 155 -9.26 -8.01 -18.26
N TYR A 156 -9.68 -7.11 -17.39
CA TYR A 156 -8.81 -6.08 -16.85
C TYR A 156 -8.01 -6.66 -15.69
N ASN A 157 -6.86 -7.26 -15.98
CA ASN A 157 -6.05 -7.97 -14.97
C ASN A 157 -5.47 -7.03 -13.91
N GLY A 158 -5.15 -5.77 -14.26
CA GLY A 158 -4.68 -4.77 -13.33
C GLY A 158 -3.41 -5.17 -12.57
N ALA A 159 -2.36 -5.57 -13.32
CA ALA A 159 -1.11 -6.00 -12.70
C ALA A 159 -0.38 -4.82 -12.04
N ASP A 160 -0.36 -3.66 -12.71
CA ASP A 160 0.14 -2.42 -12.13
C ASP A 160 -0.96 -1.75 -11.30
N ASP A 161 -2.15 -1.68 -11.83
CA ASP A 161 -3.35 -1.08 -11.21
C ASP A 161 -4.28 -2.13 -10.58
N ASN A 162 -4.23 -2.46 -9.29
CA ASN A 162 -3.21 -2.04 -8.35
C ASN A 162 -2.68 -3.25 -7.57
N ALA A 163 -2.51 -4.41 -8.29
CA ALA A 163 -1.86 -5.57 -7.69
C ALA A 163 -0.42 -5.25 -7.23
N SER A 164 0.25 -4.30 -7.92
CA SER A 164 1.58 -3.84 -7.55
C SER A 164 1.60 -3.19 -6.17
N GLY A 165 0.66 -2.30 -5.88
CA GLY A 165 0.49 -1.66 -4.57
C GLY A 165 0.11 -2.64 -3.47
N VAL A 166 -0.84 -3.55 -3.73
CA VAL A 166 -1.21 -4.62 -2.78
C VAL A 166 0.00 -5.47 -2.40
N SER A 167 0.82 -5.87 -3.39
CA SER A 167 2.07 -6.60 -3.16
C SER A 167 3.03 -5.82 -2.26
N ALA A 168 3.17 -4.51 -2.46
CA ALA A 168 4.02 -3.66 -1.63
C ALA A 168 3.55 -3.63 -0.18
N VAL A 169 2.25 -3.44 0.08
CA VAL A 169 1.70 -3.41 1.44
C VAL A 169 1.93 -4.74 2.17
N LEU A 170 1.72 -5.89 1.50
CA LEU A 170 1.98 -7.21 2.08
C LEU A 170 3.47 -7.43 2.41
N GLN A 171 4.38 -6.99 1.52
CA GLN A 171 5.82 -7.09 1.76
C GLN A 171 6.28 -6.15 2.88
N ILE A 172 5.69 -4.96 3.01
CA ILE A 172 5.98 -4.03 4.11
C ILE A 172 5.53 -4.64 5.45
N ALA A 173 4.37 -5.29 5.50
CA ALA A 173 3.91 -6.00 6.70
C ALA A 173 4.94 -7.07 7.14
N ARG A 174 5.42 -7.89 6.20
CA ARG A 174 6.48 -8.86 6.43
C ARG A 174 7.78 -8.20 6.89
N ALA A 175 8.15 -7.04 6.29
CA ALA A 175 9.37 -6.32 6.63
C ALA A 175 9.34 -5.77 8.06
N PHE A 176 8.22 -5.21 8.52
CA PHE A 176 8.06 -4.79 9.91
C PHE A 176 8.28 -5.95 10.90
N LEU A 177 7.72 -7.12 10.62
CA LEU A 177 7.94 -8.31 11.46
C LEU A 177 9.41 -8.75 11.46
N ALA A 178 10.07 -8.69 10.31
CA ALA A 178 11.48 -9.07 10.16
C ALA A 178 12.44 -8.19 10.96
N THR A 179 12.05 -6.94 11.27
CA THR A 179 12.86 -6.06 12.14
C THR A 179 13.06 -6.65 13.52
N GLY A 180 12.14 -7.47 14.00
CA GLY A 180 12.09 -8.02 15.36
C GLY A 180 11.83 -6.97 16.43
N GLN A 181 11.36 -5.77 16.05
CA GLN A 181 11.07 -4.67 16.98
C GLN A 181 9.62 -4.24 16.88
N GLN A 182 9.03 -3.94 18.03
CA GLN A 182 7.73 -3.30 18.11
C GLN A 182 7.88 -1.82 17.74
N PRO A 183 7.11 -1.29 16.75
CA PRO A 183 7.16 0.13 16.40
C PRO A 183 6.65 1.02 17.55
N GLU A 184 6.99 2.30 17.53
CA GLU A 184 6.46 3.25 18.52
C GLU A 184 4.97 3.51 18.30
N ARG A 185 4.52 3.69 17.04
CA ARG A 185 3.11 3.86 16.67
C ARG A 185 2.54 2.56 16.12
N THR A 186 1.25 2.35 16.31
CA THR A 186 0.52 1.27 15.63
C THR A 186 0.58 1.46 14.12
N VAL A 187 0.95 0.40 13.40
CA VAL A 187 0.98 0.38 11.94
C VAL A 187 -0.22 -0.41 11.43
N ILE A 188 -1.09 0.22 10.64
CA ILE A 188 -2.21 -0.43 9.97
C ILE A 188 -1.84 -0.67 8.51
N PHE A 189 -2.03 -1.91 8.05
CA PHE A 189 -1.95 -2.34 6.67
C PHE A 189 -3.35 -2.40 6.11
N ALA A 190 -3.68 -1.51 5.17
CA ALA A 190 -5.02 -1.30 4.68
C ALA A 190 -5.14 -1.66 3.20
N PHE A 191 -6.22 -2.37 2.85
CA PHE A 191 -6.53 -2.73 1.48
C PHE A 191 -7.97 -2.27 1.19
N TRP A 192 -8.08 -1.31 0.29
CA TRP A 192 -9.34 -0.62 0.04
C TRP A 192 -10.14 -1.31 -1.06
N ASP A 193 -11.46 -1.39 -0.89
CA ASP A 193 -12.38 -1.93 -1.89
C ASP A 193 -13.15 -0.80 -2.57
N GLY A 194 -13.37 -0.93 -3.87
CA GLY A 194 -14.18 0.02 -4.64
C GLY A 194 -13.50 1.36 -4.90
N GLU A 195 -12.19 1.40 -5.02
CA GLU A 195 -11.45 2.59 -5.45
C GLU A 195 -11.92 3.03 -6.83
N GLU A 196 -11.96 2.09 -7.78
CA GLU A 196 -12.33 2.28 -9.18
C GLU A 196 -13.78 2.78 -9.37
N LYS A 197 -14.62 2.56 -8.37
CA LYS A 197 -15.99 3.07 -8.33
C LYS A 197 -16.09 4.43 -7.61
N GLY A 198 -14.96 5.04 -7.26
CA GLY A 198 -14.85 6.40 -6.72
C GLY A 198 -14.34 6.48 -5.29
N LEU A 199 -13.24 5.82 -4.95
CA LEU A 199 -12.57 5.83 -3.64
C LEU A 199 -13.50 5.38 -2.51
N LEU A 200 -14.32 4.35 -2.75
CA LEU A 200 -15.42 4.03 -1.83
C LEU A 200 -14.91 3.53 -0.48
N GLY A 201 -13.91 2.64 -0.50
CA GLY A 201 -13.35 2.05 0.70
C GLY A 201 -12.65 3.04 1.61
N SER A 202 -11.74 3.85 1.07
CA SER A 202 -11.04 4.87 1.85
C SER A 202 -11.99 5.96 2.37
N LYS A 203 -12.99 6.36 1.58
CA LYS A 203 -14.05 7.28 2.04
C LYS A 203 -14.89 6.71 3.18
N ALA A 204 -15.31 5.45 3.07
CA ALA A 204 -16.05 4.77 4.13
C ALA A 204 -15.19 4.67 5.41
N PHE A 205 -13.91 4.34 5.26
CA PHE A 205 -12.98 4.25 6.38
C PHE A 205 -12.81 5.58 7.13
N VAL A 206 -12.48 6.67 6.43
CA VAL A 206 -12.24 7.96 7.09
C VAL A 206 -13.50 8.52 7.75
N GLN A 207 -14.70 8.10 7.32
CA GLN A 207 -15.97 8.51 7.91
C GLN A 207 -16.38 7.70 9.14
N SER A 208 -15.95 6.43 9.24
CA SER A 208 -16.46 5.49 10.24
C SER A 208 -15.41 4.97 11.21
N PHE A 209 -14.11 5.12 10.92
CA PHE A 209 -13.06 4.61 11.79
C PHE A 209 -13.02 5.41 13.11
N PRO A 210 -13.29 4.75 14.28
CA PRO A 210 -13.44 5.48 15.54
C PRO A 210 -12.18 6.25 15.95
N GLU A 211 -11.01 5.74 15.58
CA GLU A 211 -9.71 6.28 15.96
C GLU A 211 -9.09 7.16 14.87
N ILE A 212 -9.87 7.64 13.90
CA ILE A 212 -9.35 8.43 12.76
C ILE A 212 -8.53 9.64 13.20
N LYS A 213 -8.86 10.25 14.34
CA LYS A 213 -8.12 11.40 14.91
C LYS A 213 -6.74 11.03 15.46
N ASN A 214 -6.49 9.75 15.69
CA ASN A 214 -5.21 9.22 16.14
C ASN A 214 -4.25 8.95 14.98
N VAL A 215 -4.73 9.00 13.74
CA VAL A 215 -3.92 8.76 12.54
C VAL A 215 -3.01 9.95 12.29
N LYS A 216 -1.70 9.71 12.32
CA LYS A 216 -0.64 10.70 12.17
C LYS A 216 -0.15 10.85 10.73
N GLY A 217 -0.32 9.81 9.89
CA GLY A 217 0.09 9.84 8.51
C GLY A 217 -0.42 8.64 7.73
N TYR A 218 -0.53 8.81 6.41
CA TYR A 218 -0.97 7.77 5.48
C TYR A 218 -0.03 7.68 4.29
N LEU A 219 0.43 6.46 3.97
CA LEU A 219 1.18 6.17 2.75
C LEU A 219 0.31 5.37 1.79
N ASN A 220 0.14 5.89 0.57
CA ASN A 220 -0.64 5.29 -0.50
C ASN A 220 0.24 4.68 -1.58
N PHE A 221 -0.21 3.56 -2.12
CA PHE A 221 0.28 3.02 -3.38
C PHE A 221 -0.83 2.99 -4.40
N ASP A 222 -0.49 3.44 -5.60
CA ASP A 222 -1.36 3.30 -6.75
C ASP A 222 -0.49 3.34 -8.01
N MET A 223 -0.34 2.16 -8.66
CA MET A 223 0.48 1.96 -9.85
C MET A 223 1.97 2.24 -9.63
N ILE A 224 2.71 1.22 -9.18
CA ILE A 224 4.15 1.35 -8.87
C ILE A 224 5.06 0.42 -9.70
N GLY A 225 4.50 -0.33 -10.65
CA GLY A 225 5.21 -1.37 -11.39
C GLY A 225 5.51 -1.06 -12.84
N ARG A 226 4.98 0.01 -13.43
CA ARG A 226 5.19 0.31 -14.86
C ARG A 226 6.13 1.48 -15.09
N ASN A 227 6.62 1.57 -16.31
CA ASN A 227 7.35 2.73 -16.77
C ASN A 227 6.42 3.66 -17.57
N ASN A 228 6.25 4.88 -17.10
CA ASN A 228 5.65 5.95 -17.90
C ASN A 228 6.49 6.24 -19.19
N ASN A 229 7.81 6.13 -19.04
CA ASN A 229 8.76 6.27 -20.14
C ASN A 229 9.84 5.17 -20.01
N GLU A 230 9.94 4.31 -21.02
CA GLU A 230 10.90 3.20 -21.04
C GLU A 230 12.37 3.66 -21.01
N ALA A 231 12.67 4.87 -21.44
CA ALA A 231 14.02 5.47 -21.33
C ALA A 231 14.35 5.92 -19.89
N LYS A 232 13.37 5.88 -18.96
CA LYS A 232 13.52 6.28 -17.55
C LYS A 232 13.00 5.19 -16.60
N PRO A 233 13.59 3.99 -16.61
CA PRO A 233 13.05 2.85 -15.86
C PRO A 233 13.08 3.02 -14.35
N THR A 234 13.86 3.94 -13.82
CA THR A 234 13.98 4.24 -12.38
C THR A 234 13.10 5.41 -11.92
N HIS A 235 12.41 6.07 -12.85
CA HIS A 235 11.52 7.18 -12.52
C HIS A 235 10.38 6.73 -11.60
N VAL A 236 10.11 7.50 -10.56
CA VAL A 236 9.00 7.36 -9.64
C VAL A 236 8.46 8.74 -9.28
N VAL A 237 7.15 8.87 -9.21
CA VAL A 237 6.49 10.08 -8.70
C VAL A 237 6.28 9.93 -7.21
N TYR A 238 6.68 10.96 -6.47
CA TYR A 238 6.59 10.99 -5.02
C TYR A 238 5.81 12.24 -4.57
N PHE A 239 4.51 12.07 -4.38
CA PHE A 239 3.68 13.10 -3.77
C PHE A 239 3.78 13.03 -2.26
N TYR A 240 3.83 14.19 -1.62
CA TYR A 240 3.78 14.27 -0.16
C TYR A 240 3.24 15.63 0.29
N THR A 241 2.66 15.66 1.48
CA THR A 241 2.18 16.89 2.10
C THR A 241 3.34 17.86 2.32
N GLU A 242 3.29 19.03 1.70
CA GLU A 242 4.39 20.02 1.69
C GLU A 242 4.71 20.54 3.08
N ALA A 243 3.70 20.70 3.95
CA ALA A 243 3.87 21.09 5.34
C ALA A 243 4.69 20.10 6.18
N HIS A 244 4.95 18.89 5.63
CA HIS A 244 5.75 17.83 6.26
C HIS A 244 7.03 17.55 5.45
N PRO A 245 8.03 18.46 5.45
CA PRO A 245 9.23 18.33 4.63
C PRO A 245 10.11 17.13 5.01
N ALA A 246 9.89 16.56 6.19
CA ALA A 246 10.54 15.32 6.62
C ALA A 246 10.33 14.19 5.60
N PHE A 247 9.16 14.06 5.01
CA PHE A 247 8.83 13.01 4.04
C PHE A 247 9.77 13.04 2.83
N GLY A 248 9.95 14.21 2.22
CA GLY A 248 10.89 14.35 1.09
C GLY A 248 12.36 14.13 1.50
N ASN A 249 12.73 14.53 2.72
CA ASN A 249 14.09 14.36 3.23
C ASN A 249 14.39 12.88 3.53
N TRP A 250 13.43 12.13 4.08
CA TRP A 250 13.59 10.68 4.31
C TRP A 250 13.91 9.96 3.02
N LEU A 251 13.09 10.12 1.98
CA LEU A 251 13.33 9.45 0.71
C LEU A 251 14.69 9.79 0.10
N LYS A 252 15.10 11.07 0.11
CA LYS A 252 16.43 11.51 -0.38
C LYS A 252 17.59 10.83 0.35
N ASN A 253 17.46 10.74 1.68
CA ASN A 253 18.48 10.14 2.54
C ASN A 253 18.54 8.62 2.37
N ASP A 254 17.36 7.98 2.29
CA ASP A 254 17.23 6.53 2.19
C ASP A 254 17.73 5.99 0.85
N ILE A 255 17.42 6.68 -0.25
CA ILE A 255 17.98 6.33 -1.57
C ILE A 255 19.49 6.31 -1.51
N LYS A 256 20.11 7.32 -0.89
CA LYS A 256 21.57 7.42 -0.78
C LYS A 256 22.14 6.39 0.19
N LYS A 257 21.51 6.25 1.37
CA LYS A 257 22.01 5.37 2.46
C LYS A 257 21.94 3.89 2.06
N TYR A 258 20.88 3.49 1.39
CA TYR A 258 20.62 2.08 1.03
C TYR A 258 20.86 1.77 -0.44
N ASN A 259 21.39 2.75 -1.21
CA ASN A 259 21.68 2.61 -2.65
C ASN A 259 20.49 2.11 -3.46
N LEU A 260 19.30 2.71 -3.23
CA LEU A 260 18.09 2.35 -3.95
C LEU A 260 18.14 2.92 -5.38
N ASN A 261 17.83 2.09 -6.36
CA ASN A 261 17.86 2.50 -7.78
C ASN A 261 16.57 3.21 -8.18
N LEU A 262 16.35 4.42 -7.67
CA LEU A 262 15.19 5.26 -7.93
C LEU A 262 15.62 6.68 -8.31
N ALA A 263 14.84 7.28 -9.21
CA ALA A 263 14.95 8.69 -9.61
C ALA A 263 13.61 9.40 -9.34
N PRO A 264 13.38 9.87 -8.10
CA PRO A 264 12.10 10.46 -7.71
C PRO A 264 11.88 11.84 -8.35
N ASP A 265 10.66 12.03 -8.85
CA ASP A 265 10.06 13.33 -9.10
C ASP A 265 9.28 13.74 -7.85
N TYR A 266 9.88 14.65 -7.08
CA TYR A 266 9.30 15.12 -5.81
C TYR A 266 8.22 16.15 -6.08
N ARG A 267 6.99 15.84 -5.66
CA ARG A 267 5.81 16.70 -5.84
C ARG A 267 5.19 17.06 -4.48
N PRO A 268 5.78 18.02 -3.73
CA PRO A 268 5.18 18.52 -2.50
C PRO A 268 3.86 19.25 -2.80
N TRP A 269 2.83 19.03 -1.97
CA TRP A 269 1.52 19.61 -2.22
C TRP A 269 0.67 19.71 -0.94
N ASP A 270 0.20 20.91 -0.61
CA ASP A 270 -0.66 21.17 0.56
C ASP A 270 -2.16 21.18 0.23
N ASN A 271 -2.54 21.37 -1.02
CA ASN A 271 -3.92 21.12 -1.42
C ASN A 271 -4.18 19.60 -1.39
N PRO A 272 -5.41 19.17 -0.99
CA PRO A 272 -5.71 17.75 -0.97
C PRO A 272 -5.39 17.11 -2.33
N VAL A 273 -4.36 16.27 -2.33
CA VAL A 273 -3.95 15.54 -3.54
C VAL A 273 -5.03 14.51 -3.85
N GLY A 274 -5.75 14.72 -4.97
CA GLY A 274 -6.72 13.76 -5.49
C GLY A 274 -6.03 12.69 -6.35
N GLY A 275 -6.84 11.85 -6.97
CA GLY A 275 -6.38 10.86 -7.95
C GLY A 275 -6.39 9.43 -7.43
N SER A 276 -6.26 9.21 -6.13
CA SER A 276 -6.35 7.90 -5.49
C SER A 276 -6.80 8.01 -4.02
N ASP A 277 -6.76 6.94 -3.25
CA ASP A 277 -7.21 6.85 -1.85
C ASP A 277 -6.54 7.86 -0.90
N ASN A 278 -5.33 8.33 -1.23
CA ASN A 278 -4.67 9.43 -0.50
C ASN A 278 -5.56 10.68 -0.38
N GLY A 279 -6.42 10.94 -1.38
CA GLY A 279 -7.33 12.08 -1.38
C GLY A 279 -8.37 12.03 -0.25
N SER A 280 -8.78 10.83 0.20
CA SER A 280 -9.70 10.67 1.32
C SER A 280 -9.08 11.13 2.64
N PHE A 281 -7.81 10.83 2.86
CA PHE A 281 -7.05 11.20 4.06
C PHE A 281 -6.63 12.69 4.03
N ALA A 282 -6.09 13.14 2.91
CA ALA A 282 -5.67 14.54 2.74
C ALA A 282 -6.82 15.54 2.98
N LYS A 283 -8.04 15.21 2.55
CA LYS A 283 -9.23 16.06 2.77
C LYS A 283 -9.59 16.31 4.22
N ILE A 284 -9.20 15.43 5.13
CA ILE A 284 -9.42 15.57 6.57
C ILE A 284 -8.16 16.01 7.33
N GLY A 285 -7.12 16.44 6.59
CA GLY A 285 -5.89 16.99 7.16
C GLY A 285 -4.88 15.98 7.64
N ILE A 286 -5.00 14.71 7.27
CA ILE A 286 -3.98 13.70 7.57
C ILE A 286 -2.86 13.84 6.54
N PRO A 287 -1.59 13.99 6.98
CA PRO A 287 -0.44 14.06 6.09
C PRO A 287 -0.30 12.79 5.25
N ILE A 288 0.01 12.94 3.96
CA ILE A 288 0.11 11.83 3.02
C ILE A 288 1.49 11.72 2.38
N ILE A 289 1.84 10.48 2.04
CA ILE A 289 2.81 10.12 1.01
C ILE A 289 2.06 9.30 -0.03
N TRP A 290 2.31 9.53 -1.31
CA TRP A 290 1.77 8.70 -2.39
C TRP A 290 2.87 8.37 -3.40
N TYR A 291 3.16 7.08 -3.53
CA TYR A 291 4.02 6.54 -4.57
C TYR A 291 3.20 6.17 -5.80
N HIS A 292 3.66 6.67 -6.96
CA HIS A 292 3.03 6.47 -8.25
C HIS A 292 4.10 6.47 -9.35
N THR A 293 3.80 5.99 -10.55
CA THR A 293 4.77 5.99 -11.66
C THR A 293 4.29 6.75 -12.90
N ASP A 294 3.29 7.60 -12.75
CA ASP A 294 2.52 8.23 -13.82
C ASP A 294 1.78 7.19 -14.70
N GLY A 295 0.96 7.67 -15.65
CA GLY A 295 0.18 6.79 -16.51
C GLY A 295 1.05 6.09 -17.56
N HIS A 296 0.58 4.93 -18.02
CA HIS A 296 1.15 4.16 -19.11
C HIS A 296 0.07 3.77 -20.13
N PRO A 297 0.40 3.33 -21.36
CA PRO A 297 -0.61 3.06 -22.40
C PRO A 297 -1.65 2.00 -22.07
N ASP A 298 -1.30 1.07 -21.14
CA ASP A 298 -2.21 0.00 -20.71
C ASP A 298 -3.05 0.36 -19.47
N TYR A 299 -2.97 1.60 -18.96
CA TYR A 299 -3.79 2.07 -17.85
C TYR A 299 -5.28 1.94 -18.18
N HIS A 300 -6.05 1.27 -17.34
CA HIS A 300 -7.46 0.93 -17.55
C HIS A 300 -7.71 0.21 -18.88
N GLN A 301 -6.77 -0.68 -19.27
CA GLN A 301 -6.88 -1.53 -20.43
C GLN A 301 -6.61 -3.00 -20.06
N PRO A 302 -7.16 -3.98 -20.77
CA PRO A 302 -6.84 -5.39 -20.56
C PRO A 302 -5.33 -5.70 -20.66
N GLY A 303 -4.56 -4.88 -21.37
CA GLY A 303 -3.11 -5.04 -21.55
C GLY A 303 -2.26 -4.82 -20.29
N ASP A 304 -2.84 -4.45 -19.14
CA ASP A 304 -2.09 -4.30 -17.86
C ASP A 304 -1.81 -5.66 -17.23
N HIS A 305 -0.88 -6.39 -17.86
CA HIS A 305 -0.45 -7.74 -17.48
C HIS A 305 0.90 -7.77 -16.77
N THR A 306 1.15 -8.84 -16.02
CA THR A 306 2.40 -9.12 -15.30
C THR A 306 3.64 -9.09 -16.17
N GLY A 307 3.53 -9.48 -17.47
CA GLY A 307 4.63 -9.47 -18.42
C GLY A 307 5.22 -8.11 -18.73
N ARG A 308 4.54 -7.03 -18.32
CA ARG A 308 4.98 -5.64 -18.52
C ARG A 308 5.48 -4.94 -17.29
N ILE A 309 5.50 -5.62 -16.14
CA ILE A 309 5.95 -5.06 -14.87
C ILE A 309 7.48 -4.90 -14.85
N ASN A 310 7.94 -3.74 -14.44
CA ASN A 310 9.33 -3.48 -14.07
C ASN A 310 9.56 -3.93 -12.63
N TRP A 311 9.96 -5.19 -12.48
CA TRP A 311 10.13 -5.84 -11.17
C TRP A 311 11.16 -5.15 -10.26
N ASP A 312 12.24 -4.63 -10.84
CA ASP A 312 13.26 -3.91 -10.07
C ASP A 312 12.70 -2.61 -9.50
N LYS A 313 11.84 -1.92 -10.26
CA LYS A 313 11.13 -0.72 -9.81
C LYS A 313 10.19 -1.05 -8.64
N VAL A 314 9.34 -2.08 -8.76
CA VAL A 314 8.44 -2.53 -7.67
C VAL A 314 9.23 -2.78 -6.39
N VAL A 315 10.33 -3.55 -6.48
CA VAL A 315 11.15 -3.87 -5.31
C VAL A 315 11.79 -2.63 -4.70
N ASN A 316 12.36 -1.73 -5.51
CA ASN A 316 13.01 -0.53 -4.99
C ASN A 316 12.01 0.45 -4.38
N ILE A 317 10.83 0.64 -4.99
CA ILE A 317 9.75 1.47 -4.41
C ILE A 317 9.26 0.84 -3.10
N THR A 318 9.02 -0.46 -3.05
CA THR A 318 8.59 -1.14 -1.82
C THR A 318 9.62 -0.98 -0.70
N LYS A 319 10.93 -1.08 -1.00
CA LYS A 319 12.00 -0.83 -0.03
C LYS A 319 12.00 0.62 0.48
N ALA A 320 11.91 1.59 -0.43
CA ALA A 320 11.85 3.01 -0.07
C ALA A 320 10.62 3.31 0.80
N SER A 321 9.49 2.75 0.45
CA SER A 321 8.23 2.92 1.18
C SER A 321 8.25 2.26 2.57
N PHE A 322 8.86 1.08 2.68
CA PHE A 322 9.10 0.47 4.00
C PHE A 322 9.91 1.40 4.91
N LEU A 323 10.99 2.02 4.40
CA LEU A 323 11.79 2.97 5.17
C LEU A 323 10.99 4.21 5.55
N ASN A 324 10.19 4.76 4.65
CA ASN A 324 9.30 5.89 4.97
C ASN A 324 8.27 5.50 6.04
N MET A 325 7.66 4.31 5.94
CA MET A 325 6.74 3.81 6.97
C MET A 325 7.44 3.53 8.30
N TRP A 326 8.69 3.02 8.25
CA TRP A 326 9.50 2.83 9.45
C TRP A 326 9.78 4.15 10.17
N ASN A 327 10.16 5.18 9.42
CA ASN A 327 10.37 6.52 9.96
C ASN A 327 9.06 7.11 10.50
N MET A 328 7.96 7.01 9.75
CA MET A 328 6.64 7.48 10.18
C MET A 328 6.16 6.77 11.45
N ALA A 329 6.50 5.49 11.63
CA ALA A 329 6.14 4.71 12.79
C ALA A 329 7.01 5.00 14.03
N ASN A 330 8.26 5.47 13.87
CA ASN A 330 9.24 5.53 14.96
C ASN A 330 9.79 6.93 15.27
N GLU A 331 9.78 7.88 14.32
CA GLU A 331 10.25 9.24 14.55
C GLU A 331 9.26 10.00 15.45
N LYS A 332 9.79 10.85 16.35
CA LYS A 332 8.95 11.58 17.31
C LYS A 332 8.01 12.57 16.62
N GLU A 333 8.54 13.28 15.62
CA GLU A 333 7.84 14.33 14.88
C GLU A 333 8.22 14.24 13.40
N PHE A 334 7.28 14.55 12.51
CA PHE A 334 7.52 14.63 11.07
C PHE A 334 6.55 15.59 10.36
#